data_c914c4f6154728a1dce3793b5e6662e1
#
_entry.id   c914c4f6154728a1dce3793b5e6662e1
#
_cell.length_a   1.000
_cell.length_b   1.000
_cell.length_c   1.000
_cell.angle_alpha   90.00
_cell.angle_beta   90.00
_cell.angle_gamma   90.00
#
_symmetry.space_group_name_H-M   'P 1'
#
loop_
_entity.id
_entity.type
_entity.pdbx_description
1 polymer ?
#
loop_
_entity_poly.entity_id
_entity_poly.type
_entity_poly.pdbx_seq_one_letter_code
_entity_poly.pdbx_strand_id
1 'polypeptide(L)'
;MKTTTIPNALSALLVLIYAASSLAGEPVYPLKVSENGRYFIDQKGNPVFWLGTTQWQLFREYKLEEARTIIEKTKAKGFAFAQVMLMGVGDGTKPNIHGEKPWIDNNPLTPNEGYFKNVDAVVQIARENNLVISMTMFHQRYRNYITIQNARAWAKWIAQRYQTVPTIVWSMTPEAKPEFAPLLRELAAGLREGDGGYHLITFKPDPAPHPAGFLHDEAWLDFSVMQTWKWVEAIYPMVTLEYNLKPVKPVLMGEGAYEQGSEYGFEVTPLWVRRQAYYSYLAGAHHAYGHNDSWRVLPTWKQALDAPGATQLGILKKIFLDRKEWWYLVPDQTVFASGGTTNGQVLNLAARHKDGRWVMVYLGSKASFSINMSKLTAGNAVKAFWIDPRTGESKAVGSFSNSGVESFSSPDGWEDALLILEPMR
;
A
#
# COMPACT_ATOMS: atom_id res chain seq x y z
N MET A 1 17.59 -68.29 25.57
CA MET A 1 17.62 -67.36 24.43
C MET A 1 16.84 -66.10 24.84
N LYS A 2 17.54 -65.03 25.12
CA LYS A 2 16.93 -63.72 25.47
C LYS A 2 16.99 -62.83 24.22
N THR A 3 15.84 -62.50 23.69
CA THR A 3 15.69 -61.55 22.58
C THR A 3 15.67 -60.13 23.15
N THR A 4 16.67 -59.33 22.81
CA THR A 4 16.78 -57.91 23.10
C THR A 4 16.11 -57.11 22.01
N THR A 5 15.06 -56.42 22.34
CA THR A 5 14.39 -55.40 21.48
C THR A 5 15.13 -54.08 21.59
N ILE A 6 15.53 -53.52 20.42
CA ILE A 6 16.11 -52.17 20.29
C ILE A 6 14.97 -51.16 20.16
N PRO A 7 14.91 -50.06 20.89
CA PRO A 7 13.91 -49.03 20.67
C PRO A 7 14.32 -48.09 19.52
N ASN A 8 13.38 -47.87 18.61
CA ASN A 8 13.47 -46.88 17.55
C ASN A 8 13.53 -45.45 18.15
N ALA A 9 14.63 -44.76 17.94
CA ALA A 9 14.75 -43.34 18.23
C ALA A 9 14.03 -42.54 17.14
N LEU A 10 12.90 -41.92 17.50
CA LEU A 10 12.27 -40.88 16.70
C LEU A 10 13.15 -39.63 16.74
N SER A 11 13.79 -39.28 15.64
CA SER A 11 14.48 -38.04 15.47
C SER A 11 13.44 -36.90 15.32
N ALA A 12 13.19 -36.17 16.38
CA ALA A 12 12.43 -34.93 16.32
C ALA A 12 13.30 -33.86 15.62
N LEU A 13 12.91 -33.48 14.39
CA LEU A 13 13.51 -32.39 13.67
C LEU A 13 13.00 -31.08 14.29
N LEU A 14 13.83 -30.46 15.14
CA LEU A 14 13.57 -29.13 15.70
C LEU A 14 13.77 -28.10 14.57
N VAL A 15 12.68 -27.62 13.99
CA VAL A 15 12.71 -26.45 13.10
C VAL A 15 12.93 -25.20 13.97
N LEU A 16 14.16 -24.79 14.12
CA LEU A 16 14.52 -23.49 14.68
C LEU A 16 14.10 -22.39 13.69
N ILE A 17 12.92 -21.84 13.94
CA ILE A 17 12.49 -20.58 13.29
C ILE A 17 13.37 -19.48 13.90
N TYR A 18 14.45 -19.13 13.21
CA TYR A 18 15.15 -17.88 13.49
C TYR A 18 14.23 -16.71 13.13
N ALA A 19 13.55 -16.19 14.14
CA ALA A 19 12.95 -14.87 14.10
C ALA A 19 14.10 -13.85 14.11
N ALA A 20 14.69 -13.55 12.95
CA ALA A 20 15.43 -12.32 12.75
C ALA A 20 14.40 -11.20 12.68
N SER A 21 13.89 -10.77 13.84
CA SER A 21 13.18 -9.51 13.95
C SER A 21 14.14 -8.42 13.48
N SER A 22 13.79 -7.76 12.36
CA SER A 22 14.42 -6.52 11.95
C SER A 22 14.41 -5.55 13.12
N LEU A 23 15.57 -5.08 13.55
CA LEU A 23 15.77 -4.08 14.62
C LEU A 23 15.30 -2.66 14.22
N ALA A 24 14.40 -2.52 13.25
CA ALA A 24 13.73 -1.27 13.00
C ALA A 24 12.57 -1.15 13.99
N GLY A 25 12.74 -0.32 15.02
CA GLY A 25 11.66 0.03 15.95
C GLY A 25 10.44 0.58 15.21
N GLU A 26 9.30 0.68 15.90
CA GLU A 26 8.09 1.29 15.34
C GLU A 26 8.39 2.71 14.80
N PRO A 27 7.84 3.07 13.63
CA PRO A 27 8.04 4.39 13.05
C PRO A 27 7.59 5.52 13.98
N VAL A 28 8.34 6.62 13.97
CA VAL A 28 7.99 7.84 14.72
C VAL A 28 7.34 8.83 13.76
N TYR A 29 6.04 8.96 13.84
CA TYR A 29 5.25 9.85 12.99
C TYR A 29 5.32 11.33 13.44
N PRO A 30 4.95 12.32 12.56
CA PRO A 30 4.42 12.14 11.23
C PRO A 30 5.47 11.69 10.20
N LEU A 31 4.96 11.25 9.04
CA LEU A 31 5.82 10.90 7.91
C LEU A 31 6.45 12.13 7.27
N LYS A 32 7.59 11.90 6.65
CA LYS A 32 8.23 12.82 5.69
C LYS A 32 8.48 12.09 4.38
N VAL A 33 8.59 12.84 3.31
CA VAL A 33 9.13 12.33 2.04
C VAL A 33 10.66 12.25 2.16
N SER A 34 11.26 11.18 1.66
CA SER A 34 12.72 11.01 1.60
C SER A 34 13.37 12.07 0.70
N GLU A 35 14.62 12.36 0.92
CA GLU A 35 15.38 13.37 0.16
C GLU A 35 15.33 13.12 -1.38
N ASN A 36 15.37 11.85 -1.79
CA ASN A 36 15.30 11.50 -3.22
C ASN A 36 13.86 11.45 -3.78
N GLY A 37 12.84 11.73 -2.96
CA GLY A 37 11.44 11.77 -3.37
C GLY A 37 10.81 10.40 -3.68
N ARG A 38 11.43 9.26 -3.31
CA ARG A 38 10.97 7.94 -3.77
C ARG A 38 10.21 7.13 -2.74
N TYR A 39 10.39 7.42 -1.45
CA TYR A 39 9.79 6.68 -0.35
C TYR A 39 9.52 7.60 0.84
N PHE A 40 8.88 7.06 1.84
CA PHE A 40 8.57 7.78 3.07
C PHE A 40 9.57 7.42 4.17
N ILE A 41 9.86 8.39 5.03
CA ILE A 41 10.68 8.23 6.23
C ILE A 41 9.92 8.71 7.45
N ASP A 42 10.30 8.16 8.60
CA ASP A 42 9.83 8.62 9.90
C ASP A 42 10.62 9.87 10.39
N GLN A 43 10.30 10.38 11.58
CA GLN A 43 10.97 11.56 12.14
C GLN A 43 12.44 11.32 12.46
N LYS A 44 12.88 10.07 12.59
CA LYS A 44 14.29 9.67 12.78
C LYS A 44 15.03 9.42 11.48
N GLY A 45 14.38 9.56 10.33
CA GLY A 45 14.94 9.28 9.01
C GLY A 45 14.92 7.80 8.61
N ASN A 46 14.23 6.94 9.37
CA ASN A 46 14.11 5.53 9.02
C ASN A 46 13.09 5.33 7.89
N PRO A 47 13.41 4.54 6.85
CA PRO A 47 12.46 4.23 5.79
C PRO A 47 11.23 3.48 6.31
N VAL A 48 10.06 3.89 5.86
CA VAL A 48 8.77 3.27 6.22
C VAL A 48 8.21 2.51 5.02
N PHE A 49 7.97 1.20 5.20
CA PHE A 49 7.32 0.40 4.16
C PHE A 49 5.83 0.77 4.09
N TRP A 50 5.47 1.54 3.07
CA TRP A 50 4.15 2.14 2.94
C TRP A 50 3.19 1.17 2.26
N LEU A 51 2.60 0.28 3.04
CA LEU A 51 1.56 -0.67 2.66
C LEU A 51 0.29 -0.35 3.45
N GLY A 52 -0.81 -0.12 2.76
CA GLY A 52 -2.07 0.26 3.37
C GLY A 52 -3.24 -0.67 3.06
N THR A 53 -4.35 -0.38 3.74
CA THR A 53 -5.65 -0.99 3.46
C THR A 53 -6.73 0.07 3.32
N THR A 54 -7.93 -0.35 2.89
CA THR A 54 -9.07 0.54 2.67
C THR A 54 -10.20 0.19 3.61
N GLN A 55 -10.63 1.19 4.40
CA GLN A 55 -11.71 1.08 5.41
C GLN A 55 -12.61 2.33 5.35
N TRP A 56 -13.20 2.57 4.18
CA TRP A 56 -13.89 3.83 3.87
C TRP A 56 -14.93 4.26 4.90
N GLN A 57 -15.61 3.31 5.54
CA GLN A 57 -16.73 3.57 6.46
C GLN A 57 -16.34 3.59 7.94
N LEU A 58 -15.03 3.53 8.25
CA LEU A 58 -14.54 3.27 9.62
C LEU A 58 -15.08 4.27 10.65
N PHE A 59 -15.23 5.53 10.28
CA PHE A 59 -15.72 6.58 11.19
C PHE A 59 -17.24 6.64 11.32
N ARG A 60 -17.97 6.16 10.30
CA ARG A 60 -19.41 6.38 10.22
C ARG A 60 -20.26 5.16 10.60
N GLU A 61 -19.87 3.97 10.10
CA GLU A 61 -20.73 2.80 10.09
C GLU A 61 -20.29 1.73 11.13
N TYR A 62 -19.16 1.89 11.79
CA TYR A 62 -18.65 0.95 12.77
C TYR A 62 -18.78 1.48 14.20
N LYS A 63 -19.12 0.60 15.16
CA LYS A 63 -19.01 0.89 16.57
C LYS A 63 -17.55 1.02 16.99
N LEU A 64 -17.28 1.67 18.11
CA LEU A 64 -15.92 1.95 18.54
C LEU A 64 -15.10 0.67 18.80
N GLU A 65 -15.71 -0.36 19.39
CA GLU A 65 -15.07 -1.67 19.59
C GLU A 65 -14.79 -2.42 18.29
N GLU A 66 -15.63 -2.23 17.27
CA GLU A 66 -15.43 -2.80 15.94
C GLU A 66 -14.31 -2.07 15.20
N ALA A 67 -14.29 -0.74 15.27
CA ALA A 67 -13.20 0.08 14.74
C ALA A 67 -11.86 -0.29 15.39
N ARG A 68 -11.83 -0.51 16.72
CA ARG A 68 -10.65 -1.01 17.43
C ARG A 68 -10.19 -2.36 16.86
N THR A 69 -11.09 -3.30 16.69
CA THR A 69 -10.79 -4.63 16.12
C THR A 69 -10.19 -4.51 14.72
N ILE A 70 -10.75 -3.63 13.86
CA ILE A 70 -10.25 -3.38 12.50
C ILE A 70 -8.84 -2.81 12.55
N ILE A 71 -8.60 -1.80 13.36
CA ILE A 71 -7.30 -1.14 13.49
C ILE A 71 -6.24 -2.11 14.00
N GLU A 72 -6.52 -2.85 15.08
CA GLU A 72 -5.59 -3.82 15.66
C GLU A 72 -5.24 -4.94 14.67
N LYS A 73 -6.23 -5.54 13.98
CA LYS A 73 -5.99 -6.57 12.98
C LYS A 73 -5.24 -6.03 11.75
N THR A 74 -5.54 -4.81 11.33
CA THR A 74 -4.80 -4.13 10.25
C THR A 74 -3.33 -3.99 10.62
N LYS A 75 -3.04 -3.48 11.81
CA LYS A 75 -1.66 -3.32 12.30
C LYS A 75 -0.96 -4.67 12.46
N ALA A 76 -1.62 -5.67 13.02
CA ALA A 76 -1.07 -7.02 13.21
C ALA A 76 -0.65 -7.70 11.91
N LYS A 77 -1.31 -7.40 10.78
CA LYS A 77 -0.93 -7.88 9.45
C LYS A 77 0.21 -7.07 8.81
N GLY A 78 0.72 -6.05 9.50
CA GLY A 78 1.85 -5.26 9.06
C GLY A 78 1.49 -4.06 8.18
N PHE A 79 0.22 -3.72 8.01
CA PHE A 79 -0.17 -2.50 7.32
C PHE A 79 0.28 -1.26 8.09
N ALA A 80 0.73 -0.24 7.36
CA ALA A 80 1.19 1.02 7.94
C ALA A 80 0.06 2.05 8.04
N PHE A 81 -0.95 1.95 7.16
CA PHE A 81 -2.05 2.90 7.12
C PHE A 81 -3.39 2.28 6.70
N ALA A 82 -4.47 2.97 7.04
CA ALA A 82 -5.80 2.73 6.50
C ALA A 82 -6.32 3.97 5.79
N GLN A 83 -6.89 3.82 4.59
CA GLN A 83 -7.64 4.86 3.89
C GLN A 83 -9.05 4.91 4.47
N VAL A 84 -9.46 6.08 4.95
CA VAL A 84 -10.75 6.26 5.61
C VAL A 84 -11.43 7.53 5.12
N MET A 85 -12.72 7.47 4.78
CA MET A 85 -13.49 8.67 4.48
C MET A 85 -14.03 9.30 5.76
N LEU A 86 -13.75 10.57 5.93
CA LEU A 86 -14.18 11.35 7.10
C LEU A 86 -15.70 11.29 7.32
N MET A 87 -16.45 11.33 6.24
CA MET A 87 -17.92 11.34 6.27
C MET A 87 -18.53 10.09 5.59
N GLY A 88 -17.75 9.03 5.42
CA GLY A 88 -18.17 7.80 4.73
C GLY A 88 -18.39 7.97 3.24
N VAL A 89 -18.67 6.84 2.56
CA VAL A 89 -18.92 6.80 1.11
C VAL A 89 -20.38 7.13 0.83
N GLY A 90 -20.62 7.78 -0.31
CA GLY A 90 -21.95 8.11 -0.81
C GLY A 90 -22.44 9.46 -0.27
N ASP A 91 -23.57 9.52 0.40
CA ASP A 91 -24.11 10.74 0.96
C ASP A 91 -23.47 11.08 2.32
N GLY A 92 -22.61 12.08 2.35
CA GLY A 92 -21.89 12.55 3.54
C GLY A 92 -22.73 13.33 4.54
N THR A 93 -24.00 13.59 4.21
CA THR A 93 -24.93 14.17 5.16
C THR A 93 -25.66 13.12 6.00
N LYS A 94 -25.44 11.81 5.71
CA LYS A 94 -25.99 10.73 6.53
C LYS A 94 -25.38 10.75 7.93
N PRO A 95 -26.18 10.46 8.95
CA PRO A 95 -25.67 10.34 10.31
C PRO A 95 -24.74 9.13 10.45
N ASN A 96 -23.86 9.18 11.45
CA ASN A 96 -23.11 8.04 11.91
C ASN A 96 -24.00 7.07 12.72
N ILE A 97 -23.44 5.97 13.22
CA ILE A 97 -24.17 4.98 14.02
C ILE A 97 -24.78 5.53 15.32
N HIS A 98 -24.40 6.72 15.75
CA HIS A 98 -24.94 7.41 16.93
C HIS A 98 -26.05 8.42 16.58
N GLY A 99 -26.43 8.50 15.29
CA GLY A 99 -27.44 9.45 14.81
C GLY A 99 -26.91 10.86 14.54
N GLU A 100 -25.61 11.08 14.68
CA GLU A 100 -24.96 12.39 14.51
C GLU A 100 -24.59 12.62 13.05
N LYS A 101 -24.99 13.77 12.48
CA LYS A 101 -24.56 14.22 11.16
C LYS A 101 -23.26 15.02 11.26
N PRO A 102 -22.41 15.03 10.21
CA PRO A 102 -21.12 15.74 10.29
C PRO A 102 -21.25 17.26 10.41
N TRP A 103 -22.35 17.82 9.92
CA TRP A 103 -22.60 19.28 9.92
C TRP A 103 -24.01 19.60 10.39
N ILE A 104 -24.14 20.70 11.11
CA ILE A 104 -25.43 21.32 11.46
C ILE A 104 -25.98 21.96 10.18
N ASP A 105 -27.24 21.70 9.86
CA ASP A 105 -27.94 22.21 8.68
C ASP A 105 -27.22 21.95 7.34
N ASN A 106 -26.44 20.86 7.30
CA ASN A 106 -25.59 20.47 6.15
C ASN A 106 -24.59 21.57 5.72
N ASN A 107 -24.22 22.47 6.62
CA ASN A 107 -23.26 23.52 6.35
C ASN A 107 -21.85 23.14 6.83
N PRO A 108 -20.84 22.97 5.94
CA PRO A 108 -19.48 22.64 6.33
C PRO A 108 -18.81 23.61 7.31
N LEU A 109 -19.30 24.86 7.38
CA LEU A 109 -18.78 25.87 8.31
C LEU A 109 -19.37 25.75 9.73
N THR A 110 -20.29 24.83 9.94
CA THR A 110 -20.89 24.51 11.26
C THR A 110 -20.72 23.03 11.58
N PRO A 111 -19.48 22.56 11.84
CA PRO A 111 -19.21 21.15 12.19
C PRO A 111 -19.97 20.74 13.44
N ASN A 112 -20.51 19.50 13.43
CA ASN A 112 -21.21 18.94 14.57
C ASN A 112 -20.25 18.20 15.50
N GLU A 113 -20.01 18.73 16.68
CA GLU A 113 -19.12 18.12 17.69
C GLU A 113 -19.53 16.71 18.10
N GLY A 114 -20.81 16.35 18.06
CA GLY A 114 -21.28 14.98 18.32
C GLY A 114 -20.70 13.99 17.33
N TYR A 115 -20.68 14.32 16.03
CA TYR A 115 -20.07 13.51 15.00
C TYR A 115 -18.56 13.40 15.19
N PHE A 116 -17.88 14.54 15.39
CA PHE A 116 -16.41 14.56 15.45
C PHE A 116 -15.84 13.95 16.72
N LYS A 117 -16.57 13.88 17.84
CA LYS A 117 -16.17 13.11 19.01
C LYS A 117 -16.00 11.61 18.70
N ASN A 118 -16.85 11.04 17.83
CA ASN A 118 -16.67 9.65 17.39
C ASN A 118 -15.44 9.50 16.50
N VAL A 119 -15.19 10.44 15.58
CA VAL A 119 -13.99 10.46 14.77
C VAL A 119 -12.73 10.55 15.63
N ASP A 120 -12.72 11.46 16.63
CA ASP A 120 -11.60 11.61 17.57
C ASP A 120 -11.28 10.31 18.31
N ALA A 121 -12.32 9.60 18.77
CA ALA A 121 -12.13 8.34 19.48
C ALA A 121 -11.49 7.26 18.59
N VAL A 122 -11.89 7.15 17.32
CA VAL A 122 -11.29 6.22 16.36
C VAL A 122 -9.87 6.63 15.99
N VAL A 123 -9.63 7.93 15.78
CA VAL A 123 -8.29 8.48 15.52
C VAL A 123 -7.34 8.20 16.69
N GLN A 124 -7.83 8.33 17.93
CA GLN A 124 -7.03 8.02 19.13
C GLN A 124 -6.66 6.52 19.19
N ILE A 125 -7.59 5.61 18.84
CA ILE A 125 -7.28 4.17 18.74
C ILE A 125 -6.21 3.92 17.68
N ALA A 126 -6.29 4.56 16.51
CA ALA A 126 -5.30 4.43 15.46
C ALA A 126 -3.92 4.93 15.92
N ARG A 127 -3.87 6.05 16.62
CA ARG A 127 -2.64 6.59 17.24
C ARG A 127 -2.02 5.63 18.27
N GLU A 128 -2.82 5.07 19.16
CA GLU A 128 -2.38 4.09 20.15
C GLU A 128 -1.78 2.84 19.53
N ASN A 129 -2.29 2.44 18.35
CA ASN A 129 -1.79 1.32 17.58
C ASN A 129 -0.69 1.68 16.58
N ASN A 130 -0.24 2.93 16.55
CA ASN A 130 0.74 3.42 15.58
C ASN A 130 0.34 3.11 14.12
N LEU A 131 -0.95 3.25 13.81
CA LEU A 131 -1.53 3.10 12.47
C LEU A 131 -1.87 4.47 11.91
N VAL A 132 -1.38 4.79 10.72
CA VAL A 132 -1.72 6.07 10.06
C VAL A 132 -3.12 6.00 9.45
N ILE A 133 -3.92 7.03 9.66
CA ILE A 133 -5.16 7.26 8.94
C ILE A 133 -4.89 8.17 7.74
N SER A 134 -5.01 7.63 6.54
CA SER A 134 -5.10 8.44 5.31
C SER A 134 -6.53 8.96 5.20
N MET A 135 -6.74 10.15 5.74
CA MET A 135 -8.07 10.72 5.92
C MET A 135 -8.55 11.41 4.65
N THR A 136 -9.57 10.83 4.03
CA THR A 136 -10.22 11.41 2.85
C THR A 136 -11.31 12.36 3.30
N MET A 137 -11.15 13.65 3.01
CA MET A 137 -11.95 14.73 3.57
C MET A 137 -13.40 14.70 3.10
N PHE A 138 -13.66 14.30 1.86
CA PHE A 138 -15.02 14.15 1.34
C PHE A 138 -15.05 13.27 0.07
N HIS A 139 -16.22 12.70 -0.21
CA HIS A 139 -16.50 12.03 -1.48
C HIS A 139 -17.02 13.05 -2.51
N GLN A 140 -16.73 12.82 -3.79
CA GLN A 140 -17.16 13.72 -4.89
C GLN A 140 -18.69 14.05 -4.88
N ARG A 141 -19.52 13.16 -4.33
CA ARG A 141 -20.97 13.36 -4.22
C ARG A 141 -21.39 14.48 -3.27
N TYR A 142 -20.44 15.02 -2.47
CA TYR A 142 -20.69 16.13 -1.53
C TYR A 142 -20.32 17.51 -2.10
N ARG A 143 -20.02 17.61 -3.37
CA ARG A 143 -19.64 18.86 -4.03
C ARG A 143 -20.67 19.99 -3.89
N ASN A 144 -21.92 19.63 -3.67
CA ASN A 144 -22.95 20.62 -3.42
C ASN A 144 -22.81 21.31 -2.07
N TYR A 145 -22.05 20.75 -1.16
CA TYR A 145 -21.81 21.28 0.19
C TYR A 145 -20.43 21.91 0.34
N ILE A 146 -19.38 21.20 -0.13
CA ILE A 146 -18.00 21.72 -0.12
C ILE A 146 -17.73 22.36 -1.48
N THR A 147 -17.71 23.69 -1.48
CA THR A 147 -17.54 24.55 -2.65
C THR A 147 -16.24 25.34 -2.54
N ILE A 148 -15.81 26.00 -3.62
CA ILE A 148 -14.61 26.84 -3.61
C ILE A 148 -14.69 27.90 -2.50
N GLN A 149 -15.89 28.41 -2.21
CA GLN A 149 -16.10 29.47 -1.22
C GLN A 149 -15.89 29.01 0.22
N ASN A 150 -16.16 27.77 0.56
CA ASN A 150 -16.06 27.25 1.93
C ASN A 150 -14.94 26.22 2.14
N ALA A 151 -14.33 25.70 1.07
CA ALA A 151 -13.35 24.63 1.12
C ALA A 151 -12.16 24.95 2.02
N ARG A 152 -11.59 26.16 1.90
CA ARG A 152 -10.44 26.59 2.69
C ARG A 152 -10.74 26.67 4.18
N ALA A 153 -11.88 27.25 4.54
CA ALA A 153 -12.31 27.35 5.94
C ALA A 153 -12.60 25.99 6.56
N TRP A 154 -13.29 25.09 5.81
CA TRP A 154 -13.52 23.72 6.20
C TRP A 154 -12.21 22.94 6.41
N ALA A 155 -11.30 23.00 5.44
CA ALA A 155 -10.02 22.31 5.51
C ALA A 155 -9.15 22.83 6.65
N LYS A 156 -9.14 24.15 6.89
CA LYS A 156 -8.44 24.75 8.01
C LYS A 156 -8.98 24.26 9.36
N TRP A 157 -10.30 24.22 9.51
CA TRP A 157 -10.92 23.73 10.74
C TRP A 157 -10.55 22.29 11.05
N ILE A 158 -10.63 21.38 10.07
CA ILE A 158 -10.32 19.97 10.30
C ILE A 158 -8.81 19.75 10.55
N ALA A 159 -7.95 20.49 9.87
CA ALA A 159 -6.51 20.44 10.08
C ALA A 159 -6.13 20.95 11.49
N GLN A 160 -6.74 22.04 11.98
CA GLN A 160 -6.54 22.53 13.34
C GLN A 160 -6.98 21.52 14.39
N ARG A 161 -8.09 20.78 14.16
CA ARG A 161 -8.55 19.74 15.08
C ARG A 161 -7.53 18.63 15.28
N TYR A 162 -6.82 18.26 14.23
CA TYR A 162 -5.86 17.14 14.26
C TYR A 162 -4.39 17.56 14.16
N GLN A 163 -4.07 18.85 14.29
CA GLN A 163 -2.72 19.41 14.11
C GLN A 163 -1.63 18.76 14.98
N THR A 164 -1.99 18.14 16.11
CA THR A 164 -1.06 17.47 17.03
C THR A 164 -1.12 15.93 16.96
N VAL A 165 -1.91 15.36 16.04
CA VAL A 165 -2.07 13.92 15.88
C VAL A 165 -1.12 13.43 14.80
N PRO A 166 0.01 12.79 15.11
CA PRO A 166 1.07 12.51 14.14
C PRO A 166 0.71 11.42 13.13
N THR A 167 -0.32 10.62 13.41
CA THR A 167 -0.73 9.46 12.60
C THR A 167 -1.82 9.82 11.58
N ILE A 168 -1.71 10.96 10.92
CA ILE A 168 -2.62 11.41 9.86
C ILE A 168 -1.83 11.73 8.59
N VAL A 169 -2.45 11.44 7.46
CA VAL A 169 -2.10 11.92 6.12
C VAL A 169 -3.39 12.45 5.48
N TRP A 170 -3.35 13.63 4.92
CA TRP A 170 -4.50 14.21 4.25
C TRP A 170 -4.63 13.68 2.82
N SER A 171 -5.74 13.01 2.52
CA SER A 171 -6.16 12.64 1.16
C SER A 171 -7.43 13.43 0.85
N MET A 172 -7.33 14.47 0.02
CA MET A 172 -8.41 15.47 -0.05
C MET A 172 -9.73 14.90 -0.60
N THR A 173 -9.71 14.16 -1.69
CA THR A 173 -10.88 13.51 -2.28
C THR A 173 -10.47 12.34 -3.17
N PRO A 174 -11.29 11.29 -3.30
CA PRO A 174 -11.14 10.31 -4.36
C PRO A 174 -11.77 10.83 -5.67
N GLU A 175 -11.45 10.14 -6.78
CA GLU A 175 -12.08 10.36 -8.11
C GLU A 175 -12.06 11.83 -8.54
N ALA A 176 -10.95 12.51 -8.24
CA ALA A 176 -10.79 13.90 -8.63
C ALA A 176 -10.51 14.03 -10.13
N LYS A 177 -11.19 15.00 -10.75
CA LYS A 177 -11.04 15.35 -12.16
C LYS A 177 -10.31 16.69 -12.30
N PRO A 178 -9.74 17.02 -13.47
CA PRO A 178 -9.03 18.28 -13.67
C PRO A 178 -9.84 19.53 -13.34
N GLU A 179 -11.16 19.51 -13.56
CA GLU A 179 -12.04 20.63 -13.19
C GLU A 179 -12.13 20.88 -11.68
N PHE A 180 -11.67 19.95 -10.83
CA PHE A 180 -11.61 20.15 -9.37
C PHE A 180 -10.35 20.90 -8.92
N ALA A 181 -9.42 21.18 -9.81
CA ALA A 181 -8.16 21.83 -9.45
C ALA A 181 -8.35 23.11 -8.60
N PRO A 182 -9.27 24.03 -8.90
CA PRO A 182 -9.50 25.20 -8.05
C PRO A 182 -9.94 24.84 -6.63
N LEU A 183 -10.84 23.85 -6.49
CA LEU A 183 -11.31 23.37 -5.19
C LEU A 183 -10.20 22.71 -4.39
N LEU A 184 -9.37 21.88 -5.04
CA LEU A 184 -8.25 21.18 -4.41
C LEU A 184 -7.19 22.16 -3.90
N ARG A 185 -6.93 23.27 -4.61
CA ARG A 185 -6.02 24.33 -4.16
C ARG A 185 -6.51 25.02 -2.89
N GLU A 186 -7.81 25.32 -2.81
CA GLU A 186 -8.39 25.91 -1.60
C GLU A 186 -8.38 24.94 -0.42
N LEU A 187 -8.67 23.65 -0.63
CA LEU A 187 -8.55 22.63 0.40
C LEU A 187 -7.10 22.50 0.90
N ALA A 188 -6.14 22.42 0.00
CA ALA A 188 -4.72 22.32 0.34
C ALA A 188 -4.23 23.55 1.11
N ALA A 189 -4.64 24.75 0.69
CA ALA A 189 -4.32 25.98 1.40
C ALA A 189 -4.88 25.99 2.83
N GLY A 190 -6.14 25.54 2.98
CA GLY A 190 -6.76 25.44 4.31
C GLY A 190 -6.06 24.40 5.21
N LEU A 191 -5.67 23.26 4.67
CA LEU A 191 -4.91 22.23 5.42
C LEU A 191 -3.57 22.81 5.91
N ARG A 192 -2.79 23.44 5.01
CA ARG A 192 -1.50 24.05 5.37
C ARG A 192 -1.63 25.17 6.40
N GLU A 193 -2.70 25.97 6.32
CA GLU A 193 -2.99 26.99 7.32
C GLU A 193 -3.41 26.42 8.68
N GLY A 194 -4.10 25.29 8.66
CA GLY A 194 -4.63 24.68 9.88
C GLY A 194 -3.60 23.91 10.69
N ASP A 195 -2.67 23.21 10.05
CA ASP A 195 -1.68 22.36 10.71
C ASP A 195 -0.22 22.84 10.57
N GLY A 196 -0.01 23.99 9.89
CA GLY A 196 1.34 24.53 9.69
C GLY A 196 2.24 23.70 8.79
N GLY A 197 1.67 22.79 8.00
CA GLY A 197 2.41 21.85 7.13
C GLY A 197 2.95 20.63 7.87
N TYR A 198 2.35 20.28 8.99
CA TYR A 198 2.77 19.15 9.81
C TYR A 198 2.50 17.78 9.15
N HIS A 199 1.42 17.66 8.35
CA HIS A 199 1.03 16.41 7.68
C HIS A 199 1.26 16.47 6.17
N LEU A 200 1.49 15.29 5.58
CA LEU A 200 1.53 15.13 4.13
C LEU A 200 0.12 15.29 3.53
N ILE A 201 0.06 15.89 2.34
CA ILE A 201 -1.17 16.11 1.58
C ILE A 201 -1.09 15.40 0.25
N THR A 202 -2.18 14.73 -0.12
CA THR A 202 -2.40 14.14 -1.43
C THR A 202 -3.87 14.22 -1.84
N PHE A 203 -4.17 13.79 -3.06
CA PHE A 203 -5.52 13.52 -3.54
C PHE A 203 -5.48 12.30 -4.45
N LYS A 204 -6.62 11.69 -4.72
CA LYS A 204 -6.74 10.54 -5.59
C LYS A 204 -7.54 10.92 -6.85
N PRO A 205 -6.95 10.87 -8.05
CA PRO A 205 -7.65 11.15 -9.31
C PRO A 205 -8.66 10.05 -9.66
N ASP A 206 -9.44 10.27 -10.71
CA ASP A 206 -10.32 9.26 -11.33
C ASP A 206 -9.54 7.96 -11.64
N PRO A 207 -10.21 6.79 -11.67
CA PRO A 207 -9.55 5.54 -12.05
C PRO A 207 -9.10 5.54 -13.52
N ALA A 208 -8.23 4.59 -13.86
CA ALA A 208 -7.77 4.37 -15.24
C ALA A 208 -8.93 4.24 -16.24
N PRO A 209 -8.76 4.64 -17.52
CA PRO A 209 -7.62 5.36 -18.06
C PRO A 209 -7.72 6.84 -17.70
N HIS A 210 -6.75 7.35 -16.97
CA HIS A 210 -6.75 8.71 -16.48
C HIS A 210 -5.43 9.40 -16.86
N PRO A 211 -5.42 10.69 -17.30
CA PRO A 211 -4.16 11.38 -17.47
C PRO A 211 -3.45 11.47 -16.13
N ALA A 212 -2.33 10.79 -16.03
CA ALA A 212 -1.47 10.89 -14.88
C ALA A 212 -0.99 12.33 -14.71
N GLY A 213 -0.73 12.72 -13.47
CA GLY A 213 0.05 13.91 -13.17
C GLY A 213 -0.67 15.24 -13.26
N PHE A 214 -1.99 15.32 -13.41
CA PHE A 214 -2.61 16.65 -13.24
C PHE A 214 -2.40 17.11 -11.78
N LEU A 215 -1.97 18.36 -11.60
CA LEU A 215 -1.52 18.92 -10.32
C LEU A 215 -0.20 18.33 -9.77
N HIS A 216 0.56 17.57 -10.57
CA HIS A 216 1.84 17.03 -10.11
C HIS A 216 2.83 18.13 -9.69
N ASP A 217 2.83 19.26 -10.39
CA ASP A 217 3.74 20.38 -10.13
C ASP A 217 3.33 21.25 -8.93
N GLU A 218 2.16 21.00 -8.34
CA GLU A 218 1.71 21.77 -7.19
C GLU A 218 2.61 21.51 -5.98
N ALA A 219 3.05 22.61 -5.35
CA ALA A 219 3.97 22.55 -4.20
C ALA A 219 3.33 21.92 -2.95
N TRP A 220 2.00 21.95 -2.85
CA TRP A 220 1.27 21.33 -1.75
C TRP A 220 1.13 19.81 -1.88
N LEU A 221 1.27 19.26 -3.08
CA LEU A 221 1.15 17.82 -3.31
C LEU A 221 2.45 17.13 -2.89
N ASP A 222 2.43 16.36 -1.80
CA ASP A 222 3.62 15.70 -1.27
C ASP A 222 3.91 14.36 -1.96
N PHE A 223 2.87 13.64 -2.42
CA PHE A 223 3.02 12.38 -3.15
C PHE A 223 1.84 12.13 -4.09
N SER A 224 2.10 11.40 -5.16
CA SER A 224 1.08 11.01 -6.15
C SER A 224 0.31 9.78 -5.72
N VAL A 225 -1.00 9.79 -5.92
CA VAL A 225 -1.87 8.62 -5.75
C VAL A 225 -2.56 8.33 -7.06
N MET A 226 -2.70 7.05 -7.39
CA MET A 226 -3.46 6.58 -8.53
C MET A 226 -4.40 5.46 -8.14
N GLN A 227 -5.33 5.15 -9.02
CA GLN A 227 -6.24 4.02 -8.88
C GLN A 227 -6.52 3.40 -10.25
N THR A 228 -6.64 2.09 -10.27
CA THR A 228 -6.89 1.35 -11.52
C THR A 228 -8.13 0.48 -11.47
N TRP A 229 -8.73 0.32 -10.28
CA TRP A 229 -9.88 -0.57 -10.09
C TRP A 229 -9.62 -1.94 -10.73
N LYS A 230 -10.44 -2.35 -11.72
CA LYS A 230 -10.34 -3.65 -12.40
C LYS A 230 -9.22 -3.75 -13.44
N TRP A 231 -8.63 -2.64 -13.85
CA TRP A 231 -7.63 -2.62 -14.94
C TRP A 231 -6.23 -2.88 -14.38
N VAL A 232 -5.95 -4.15 -14.06
CA VAL A 232 -4.62 -4.56 -13.51
C VAL A 232 -3.50 -4.28 -14.52
N GLU A 233 -3.80 -4.34 -15.82
CA GLU A 233 -2.90 -4.01 -16.92
C GLU A 233 -2.49 -2.54 -16.95
N ALA A 234 -3.28 -1.66 -16.34
CA ALA A 234 -2.97 -0.23 -16.27
C ALA A 234 -1.96 0.12 -15.15
N ILE A 235 -1.74 -0.78 -14.18
CA ILE A 235 -0.88 -0.49 -13.02
C ILE A 235 0.54 -0.15 -13.47
N TYR A 236 1.19 -1.03 -14.23
CA TYR A 236 2.58 -0.83 -14.61
C TYR A 236 2.82 0.44 -15.44
N PRO A 237 2.08 0.68 -16.56
CA PRO A 237 2.30 1.89 -17.35
C PRO A 237 1.97 3.17 -16.58
N MET A 238 0.89 3.20 -15.78
CA MET A 238 0.52 4.40 -14.99
C MET A 238 1.54 4.67 -13.90
N VAL A 239 1.96 3.66 -13.14
CA VAL A 239 2.99 3.81 -12.10
C VAL A 239 4.30 4.28 -12.72
N THR A 240 4.73 3.68 -13.82
CA THR A 240 5.98 4.05 -14.51
C THR A 240 5.93 5.50 -15.01
N LEU A 241 4.78 5.94 -15.51
CA LEU A 241 4.59 7.32 -15.94
C LEU A 241 4.74 8.28 -14.75
N GLU A 242 4.01 8.07 -13.65
CA GLU A 242 4.08 8.89 -12.44
C GLU A 242 5.48 8.86 -11.80
N TYR A 243 6.11 7.69 -11.75
CA TYR A 243 7.45 7.51 -11.21
C TYR A 243 8.49 8.37 -11.94
N ASN A 244 8.32 8.62 -13.23
CA ASN A 244 9.25 9.38 -14.05
C ASN A 244 8.95 10.90 -14.12
N LEU A 245 7.82 11.35 -13.55
CA LEU A 245 7.49 12.78 -13.50
C LEU A 245 8.51 13.58 -12.66
N LYS A 246 8.54 14.87 -12.92
CA LYS A 246 9.34 15.85 -12.16
C LYS A 246 8.41 16.97 -11.67
N PRO A 247 8.62 17.49 -10.45
CA PRO A 247 9.58 17.03 -9.44
C PRO A 247 9.31 15.58 -9.00
N VAL A 248 10.35 14.86 -8.56
CA VAL A 248 10.20 13.47 -8.11
C VAL A 248 9.35 13.43 -6.84
N LYS A 249 8.30 12.59 -6.85
CA LYS A 249 7.43 12.37 -5.69
C LYS A 249 7.23 10.86 -5.48
N PRO A 250 6.99 10.41 -4.23
CA PRO A 250 6.56 9.02 -4.00
C PRO A 250 5.23 8.75 -4.74
N VAL A 251 5.05 7.52 -5.19
CA VAL A 251 3.84 7.09 -5.89
C VAL A 251 3.12 6.03 -5.04
N LEU A 252 1.81 6.16 -4.89
CA LEU A 252 0.95 5.19 -4.24
C LEU A 252 -0.10 4.67 -5.23
N MET A 253 -0.10 3.37 -5.49
CA MET A 253 -1.24 2.69 -6.08
C MET A 253 -2.30 2.53 -4.98
N GLY A 254 -3.20 3.52 -4.89
CA GLY A 254 -4.11 3.70 -3.76
C GLY A 254 -5.40 2.87 -3.85
N GLU A 255 -5.76 2.36 -5.04
CA GLU A 255 -6.96 1.55 -5.19
C GLU A 255 -6.93 0.69 -6.46
N GLY A 256 -6.75 -0.62 -6.28
CA GLY A 256 -7.01 -1.63 -7.28
C GLY A 256 -8.40 -2.27 -7.11
N ALA A 257 -8.64 -3.39 -7.76
CA ALA A 257 -9.82 -4.21 -7.49
C ALA A 257 -9.75 -4.79 -6.08
N TYR A 258 -10.85 -4.70 -5.35
CA TYR A 258 -10.94 -5.20 -3.97
C TYR A 258 -11.17 -6.70 -3.94
N GLU A 259 -10.47 -7.40 -3.05
CA GLU A 259 -10.68 -8.84 -2.84
C GLU A 259 -12.15 -9.13 -2.59
N GLN A 260 -12.70 -10.13 -3.29
CA GLN A 260 -14.12 -10.50 -3.32
C GLN A 260 -15.08 -9.41 -3.82
N GLY A 261 -14.58 -8.38 -4.51
CA GLY A 261 -15.44 -7.37 -5.15
C GLY A 261 -16.18 -7.96 -6.35
N SER A 262 -17.51 -7.84 -6.35
CA SER A 262 -18.38 -8.33 -7.43
C SER A 262 -18.62 -7.30 -8.54
N GLU A 263 -18.37 -6.02 -8.27
CA GLU A 263 -18.59 -4.90 -9.17
C GLU A 263 -17.67 -4.86 -10.38
N TYR A 264 -16.60 -5.64 -10.36
CA TYR A 264 -15.59 -5.64 -11.43
C TYR A 264 -15.93 -6.56 -12.60
N GLY A 265 -16.95 -7.43 -12.45
CA GLY A 265 -17.39 -8.40 -13.48
C GLY A 265 -16.56 -9.68 -13.54
N PHE A 266 -15.69 -9.90 -12.56
CA PHE A 266 -14.92 -11.13 -12.35
C PHE A 266 -14.60 -11.28 -10.85
N GLU A 267 -14.17 -12.48 -10.44
CA GLU A 267 -13.76 -12.74 -9.09
C GLU A 267 -12.35 -12.18 -8.82
N VAL A 268 -12.24 -11.32 -7.82
CA VAL A 268 -10.95 -10.79 -7.36
C VAL A 268 -10.37 -11.76 -6.33
N THR A 269 -9.55 -12.68 -6.81
CA THR A 269 -8.90 -13.72 -6.01
C THR A 269 -7.66 -13.19 -5.27
N PRO A 270 -7.11 -13.92 -4.27
CA PRO A 270 -5.83 -13.59 -3.66
C PRO A 270 -4.67 -13.48 -4.66
N LEU A 271 -4.66 -14.27 -5.73
CA LEU A 271 -3.69 -14.12 -6.82
C LEU A 271 -3.79 -12.74 -7.50
N TRP A 272 -5.01 -12.27 -7.74
CA TRP A 272 -5.22 -10.94 -8.30
C TRP A 272 -4.69 -9.85 -7.38
N VAL A 273 -4.95 -9.97 -6.08
CA VAL A 273 -4.42 -9.05 -5.04
C VAL A 273 -2.90 -9.01 -5.05
N ARG A 274 -2.23 -10.18 -5.11
CA ARG A 274 -0.77 -10.25 -5.19
C ARG A 274 -0.23 -9.60 -6.46
N ARG A 275 -0.84 -9.89 -7.63
CA ARG A 275 -0.46 -9.24 -8.89
C ARG A 275 -0.50 -7.73 -8.78
N GLN A 276 -1.60 -7.16 -8.30
CA GLN A 276 -1.72 -5.71 -8.12
C GLN A 276 -0.58 -5.15 -7.25
N ALA A 277 -0.28 -5.79 -6.13
CA ALA A 277 0.73 -5.32 -5.21
C ALA A 277 2.17 -5.45 -5.78
N TYR A 278 2.53 -6.61 -6.32
CA TYR A 278 3.85 -6.78 -6.93
C TYR A 278 4.06 -5.89 -8.14
N TYR A 279 3.03 -5.71 -8.99
CA TYR A 279 3.12 -4.78 -10.13
C TYR A 279 3.34 -3.35 -9.66
N SER A 280 2.68 -2.93 -8.59
CA SER A 280 2.88 -1.60 -7.99
C SER A 280 4.31 -1.42 -7.48
N TYR A 281 4.78 -2.31 -6.60
CA TYR A 281 6.10 -2.18 -5.99
C TYR A 281 7.24 -2.31 -7.01
N LEU A 282 7.15 -3.26 -7.94
CA LEU A 282 8.21 -3.45 -8.95
C LEU A 282 8.19 -2.39 -10.06
N ALA A 283 7.11 -1.63 -10.19
CA ALA A 283 7.07 -0.43 -11.01
C ALA A 283 7.50 0.85 -10.26
N GLY A 284 7.77 0.77 -8.95
CA GLY A 284 8.26 1.87 -8.13
C GLY A 284 7.22 2.60 -7.28
N ALA A 285 6.00 2.05 -7.15
CA ALA A 285 4.96 2.59 -6.27
C ALA A 285 4.83 1.79 -4.98
N HIS A 286 4.25 2.43 -3.97
CA HIS A 286 3.64 1.79 -2.81
C HIS A 286 2.26 1.23 -3.16
N HIS A 287 1.61 0.50 -2.24
CA HIS A 287 0.33 -0.16 -2.52
C HIS A 287 -0.66 -0.05 -1.37
N ALA A 288 -1.96 0.07 -1.71
CA ALA A 288 -3.07 -0.06 -0.79
C ALA A 288 -4.02 -1.18 -1.23
N TYR A 289 -4.30 -2.06 -0.31
CA TYR A 289 -5.22 -3.20 -0.43
C TYR A 289 -6.65 -2.78 -0.12
N GLY A 290 -7.63 -3.51 -0.62
CA GLY A 290 -9.02 -3.41 -0.23
C GLY A 290 -9.71 -4.77 -0.22
N HIS A 291 -10.70 -4.91 0.65
CA HIS A 291 -11.62 -6.05 0.68
C HIS A 291 -13.05 -5.55 0.63
N ASN A 292 -13.85 -6.12 -0.26
CA ASN A 292 -15.23 -5.67 -0.51
C ASN A 292 -16.07 -5.60 0.76
N ASP A 293 -16.05 -6.66 1.56
CA ASP A 293 -16.97 -6.82 2.68
C ASP A 293 -16.62 -5.91 3.86
N SER A 294 -15.32 -5.65 4.10
CA SER A 294 -14.92 -4.81 5.22
C SER A 294 -15.25 -3.34 4.98
N TRP A 295 -14.97 -2.78 3.81
CA TRP A 295 -15.28 -1.38 3.57
C TRP A 295 -16.78 -1.09 3.40
N ARG A 296 -17.57 -2.09 2.93
CA ARG A 296 -19.03 -2.00 2.77
C ARG A 296 -19.81 -2.32 4.04
N VAL A 297 -19.12 -2.76 5.10
CA VAL A 297 -19.76 -3.16 6.38
C VAL A 297 -20.77 -4.31 6.18
N LEU A 298 -20.43 -5.27 5.32
CA LEU A 298 -21.27 -6.45 5.09
C LEU A 298 -21.20 -7.41 6.29
N PRO A 299 -22.16 -8.31 6.48
CA PRO A 299 -22.17 -9.22 7.64
C PRO A 299 -20.88 -10.05 7.83
N THR A 300 -20.13 -10.28 6.76
CA THR A 300 -18.87 -11.02 6.71
C THR A 300 -17.63 -10.16 6.93
N TRP A 301 -17.77 -8.88 7.31
CA TRP A 301 -16.64 -7.96 7.45
C TRP A 301 -15.54 -8.43 8.41
N LYS A 302 -15.91 -9.17 9.48
CA LYS A 302 -14.93 -9.70 10.44
C LYS A 302 -14.04 -10.76 9.82
N GLN A 303 -14.62 -11.65 9.02
CA GLN A 303 -13.90 -12.67 8.26
C GLN A 303 -13.00 -12.02 7.19
N ALA A 304 -13.49 -10.96 6.55
CA ALA A 304 -12.75 -10.19 5.57
C ALA A 304 -11.41 -9.62 6.09
N LEU A 305 -11.32 -9.32 7.38
CA LEU A 305 -10.07 -8.86 7.99
C LEU A 305 -8.97 -9.94 7.98
N ASP A 306 -9.34 -11.21 7.90
CA ASP A 306 -8.43 -12.35 7.85
C ASP A 306 -8.35 -13.00 6.46
N ALA A 307 -8.82 -12.30 5.43
CA ALA A 307 -8.78 -12.77 4.06
C ALA A 307 -7.36 -13.11 3.60
N PRO A 308 -7.21 -14.12 2.71
CA PRO A 308 -5.89 -14.57 2.24
C PRO A 308 -5.07 -13.46 1.60
N GLY A 309 -5.68 -12.55 0.80
CA GLY A 309 -4.97 -11.45 0.17
C GLY A 309 -4.31 -10.54 1.18
N ALA A 310 -5.02 -10.13 2.25
CA ALA A 310 -4.46 -9.31 3.32
C ALA A 310 -3.26 -9.98 4.00
N THR A 311 -3.35 -11.29 4.28
CA THR A 311 -2.27 -12.07 4.90
C THR A 311 -1.05 -12.16 3.98
N GLN A 312 -1.27 -12.41 2.69
CA GLN A 312 -0.21 -12.54 1.69
C GLN A 312 0.51 -11.22 1.42
N LEU A 313 -0.14 -10.08 1.59
CA LEU A 313 0.53 -8.77 1.54
C LEU A 313 1.44 -8.53 2.76
N GLY A 314 1.11 -9.07 3.92
CA GLY A 314 2.03 -9.12 5.06
C GLY A 314 3.29 -9.93 4.74
N ILE A 315 3.16 -11.05 4.01
CA ILE A 315 4.28 -11.85 3.50
C ILE A 315 5.11 -11.04 2.50
N LEU A 316 4.47 -10.38 1.53
CA LEU A 316 5.14 -9.47 0.59
C LEU A 316 5.99 -8.44 1.34
N LYS A 317 5.41 -7.75 2.33
CA LYS A 317 6.15 -6.78 3.16
C LYS A 317 7.39 -7.40 3.78
N LYS A 318 7.27 -8.58 4.40
CA LYS A 318 8.41 -9.29 5.01
C LYS A 318 9.50 -9.58 3.97
N ILE A 319 9.12 -10.08 2.79
CA ILE A 319 10.06 -10.34 1.69
C ILE A 319 10.86 -9.09 1.33
N PHE A 320 10.22 -7.94 1.23
CA PHE A 320 10.93 -6.69 0.96
C PHE A 320 11.84 -6.28 2.12
N LEU A 321 11.36 -6.31 3.36
CA LEU A 321 12.12 -5.92 4.54
C LEU A 321 13.35 -6.81 4.78
N ASP A 322 13.33 -8.05 4.33
CA ASP A 322 14.48 -8.96 4.37
C ASP A 322 15.59 -8.55 3.37
N ARG A 323 15.33 -7.62 2.46
CA ARG A 323 16.33 -7.08 1.50
C ARG A 323 17.00 -5.86 2.10
N LYS A 324 18.33 -5.92 2.22
CA LYS A 324 19.10 -4.77 2.72
C LYS A 324 18.86 -3.55 1.85
N GLU A 325 18.51 -2.44 2.46
CA GLU A 325 18.25 -1.18 1.77
C GLU A 325 17.14 -1.30 0.69
N TRP A 326 16.07 -2.04 1.00
CA TRP A 326 14.92 -2.28 0.12
C TRP A 326 14.34 -0.98 -0.48
N TRP A 327 14.46 0.16 0.22
CA TRP A 327 13.98 1.47 -0.21
C TRP A 327 14.74 2.07 -1.40
N TYR A 328 15.90 1.50 -1.77
CA TYR A 328 16.62 1.83 -2.98
C TYR A 328 16.26 0.93 -4.17
N LEU A 329 15.06 0.37 -4.15
CA LEU A 329 14.49 -0.34 -5.30
C LEU A 329 14.36 0.60 -6.49
N VAL A 330 14.78 0.13 -7.66
CA VAL A 330 14.63 0.80 -8.96
C VAL A 330 13.96 -0.16 -9.92
N PRO A 331 12.82 0.21 -10.54
CA PRO A 331 12.24 -0.56 -11.64
C PRO A 331 13.25 -0.71 -12.77
N ASP A 332 13.51 -1.93 -13.22
CA ASP A 332 14.47 -2.17 -14.31
C ASP A 332 14.11 -3.42 -15.13
N GLN A 333 13.39 -3.22 -16.23
CA GLN A 333 13.02 -4.32 -17.12
C GLN A 333 14.20 -4.81 -17.98
N THR A 334 15.32 -4.07 -18.04
CA THR A 334 16.55 -4.50 -18.71
C THR A 334 17.30 -5.60 -17.93
N VAL A 335 16.82 -5.98 -16.77
CA VAL A 335 17.18 -7.21 -16.05
C VAL A 335 16.85 -8.43 -16.90
N PHE A 336 15.72 -8.42 -17.59
CA PHE A 336 15.38 -9.49 -18.52
C PHE A 336 16.23 -9.43 -19.79
N ALA A 337 16.88 -10.54 -20.11
CA ALA A 337 17.40 -10.79 -21.45
C ALA A 337 16.28 -11.32 -22.36
N SER A 338 15.33 -12.06 -21.81
CA SER A 338 14.08 -12.50 -22.48
C SER A 338 12.99 -12.82 -21.47
N GLY A 339 11.72 -12.81 -21.90
CA GLY A 339 10.55 -13.24 -21.11
C GLY A 339 9.98 -12.18 -20.16
N GLY A 340 10.51 -10.96 -20.13
CA GLY A 340 9.87 -9.82 -19.46
C GLY A 340 8.60 -9.38 -20.20
N THR A 341 7.56 -8.99 -19.46
CA THR A 341 6.26 -8.57 -20.01
C THR A 341 5.69 -7.42 -19.20
N THR A 342 5.47 -6.29 -19.87
CA THR A 342 4.93 -5.06 -19.25
C THR A 342 3.53 -4.69 -19.74
N ASN A 343 2.95 -5.49 -20.64
CA ASN A 343 1.64 -5.28 -21.22
C ASN A 343 0.73 -6.49 -20.98
N GLY A 344 -0.58 -6.25 -20.84
CA GLY A 344 -1.59 -7.26 -20.56
C GLY A 344 -1.84 -7.48 -19.07
N GLN A 345 -2.68 -8.44 -18.73
CA GLN A 345 -3.11 -8.69 -17.34
C GLN A 345 -2.09 -9.55 -16.55
N VAL A 346 -1.24 -10.29 -17.24
CA VAL A 346 -0.22 -11.14 -16.63
C VAL A 346 1.14 -10.60 -17.02
N LEU A 347 1.81 -9.98 -16.04
CA LEU A 347 3.09 -9.32 -16.24
C LEU A 347 4.22 -10.13 -15.62
N ASN A 348 5.40 -10.03 -16.23
CA ASN A 348 6.66 -10.51 -15.68
C ASN A 348 7.54 -9.28 -15.48
N LEU A 349 7.70 -8.86 -14.25
CA LEU A 349 8.34 -7.59 -13.91
C LEU A 349 9.62 -7.81 -13.10
N ALA A 350 10.58 -6.92 -13.31
CA ALA A 350 11.82 -6.91 -12.57
C ALA A 350 12.10 -5.53 -11.95
N ALA A 351 12.69 -5.56 -10.78
CA ALA A 351 13.29 -4.43 -10.12
C ALA A 351 14.60 -4.84 -9.46
N ARG A 352 15.45 -3.88 -9.19
CA ARG A 352 16.75 -4.13 -8.53
C ARG A 352 17.08 -3.06 -7.52
N HIS A 353 18.02 -3.35 -6.66
CA HIS A 353 18.70 -2.32 -5.88
C HIS A 353 19.42 -1.34 -6.82
N LYS A 354 19.37 -0.05 -6.52
CA LYS A 354 20.03 0.98 -7.36
C LYS A 354 21.50 0.65 -7.71
N ASP A 355 22.23 0.08 -6.74
CA ASP A 355 23.64 -0.31 -6.87
C ASP A 355 23.81 -1.82 -7.17
N GLY A 356 22.81 -2.50 -7.73
CA GLY A 356 22.89 -3.90 -8.15
C GLY A 356 23.20 -4.91 -7.02
N ARG A 357 22.80 -4.61 -5.78
CA ARG A 357 23.03 -5.50 -4.62
C ARG A 357 22.07 -6.68 -4.57
N TRP A 358 20.91 -6.57 -5.18
CA TRP A 358 19.92 -7.63 -5.35
C TRP A 358 19.02 -7.31 -6.53
N VAL A 359 18.41 -8.36 -7.05
CA VAL A 359 17.37 -8.31 -8.10
C VAL A 359 16.17 -9.08 -7.61
N MET A 360 14.98 -8.56 -7.90
CA MET A 360 13.67 -9.20 -7.74
C MET A 360 13.01 -9.35 -9.10
N VAL A 361 12.49 -10.54 -9.40
CA VAL A 361 11.68 -10.81 -10.59
C VAL A 361 10.38 -11.47 -10.17
N TYR A 362 9.27 -10.81 -10.41
CA TYR A 362 7.94 -11.37 -10.18
C TYR A 362 7.34 -11.86 -11.48
N LEU A 363 6.87 -13.09 -11.47
CA LEU A 363 6.14 -13.73 -12.55
C LEU A 363 4.67 -13.84 -12.16
N GLY A 364 3.80 -13.18 -12.92
CA GLY A 364 2.36 -13.22 -12.68
C GLY A 364 1.71 -14.58 -12.99
N SER A 365 2.42 -15.48 -13.66
CA SER A 365 2.04 -16.87 -13.91
C SER A 365 3.28 -17.70 -14.19
N LYS A 366 3.08 -19.02 -14.40
CA LYS A 366 4.17 -19.93 -14.83
C LYS A 366 4.84 -19.40 -16.09
N ALA A 367 6.16 -19.22 -16.06
CA ALA A 367 6.96 -18.70 -17.17
C ALA A 367 8.40 -19.22 -17.14
N SER A 368 9.02 -19.25 -18.33
CA SER A 368 10.47 -19.34 -18.51
C SER A 368 11.02 -18.03 -19.06
N PHE A 369 12.19 -17.62 -18.59
CA PHE A 369 12.78 -16.32 -18.92
C PHE A 369 14.30 -16.38 -18.74
N SER A 370 15.00 -15.36 -19.21
CA SER A 370 16.43 -15.24 -19.01
C SER A 370 16.78 -13.88 -18.40
N ILE A 371 17.78 -13.87 -17.54
CA ILE A 371 18.26 -12.68 -16.80
C ILE A 371 19.65 -12.29 -17.27
N ASN A 372 19.86 -11.00 -17.48
CA ASN A 372 21.18 -10.39 -17.65
C ASN A 372 21.84 -10.26 -16.27
N MET A 373 22.75 -11.18 -15.95
CA MET A 373 23.39 -11.28 -14.64
C MET A 373 24.31 -10.08 -14.32
N SER A 374 24.77 -9.33 -15.32
CA SER A 374 25.59 -8.11 -15.13
C SER A 374 24.85 -6.96 -14.42
N LYS A 375 23.53 -7.09 -14.20
CA LYS A 375 22.74 -6.18 -13.37
C LYS A 375 23.02 -6.31 -11.87
N LEU A 376 23.68 -7.38 -11.48
CA LEU A 376 24.17 -7.63 -10.12
C LEU A 376 25.65 -7.24 -10.06
N THR A 377 25.96 -6.17 -9.37
CA THR A 377 27.32 -5.62 -9.34
C THR A 377 28.06 -5.89 -8.04
N ALA A 378 27.38 -6.43 -7.04
CA ALA A 378 27.97 -6.76 -5.75
C ALA A 378 28.49 -8.20 -5.74
N GLY A 379 29.80 -8.38 -5.49
CA GLY A 379 30.49 -9.67 -5.45
C GLY A 379 30.67 -10.31 -6.84
N ASN A 380 31.28 -11.50 -6.88
CA ASN A 380 31.53 -12.25 -8.12
C ASN A 380 30.58 -13.45 -8.30
N ALA A 381 29.85 -13.79 -7.26
CA ALA A 381 28.87 -14.86 -7.25
C ALA A 381 27.55 -14.43 -6.59
N VAL A 382 26.47 -14.91 -7.14
CA VAL A 382 25.10 -14.66 -6.67
C VAL A 382 24.41 -15.96 -6.35
N LYS A 383 23.65 -15.99 -5.28
CA LYS A 383 22.68 -17.04 -5.02
C LYS A 383 21.32 -16.65 -5.60
N ALA A 384 20.64 -17.61 -6.18
CA ALA A 384 19.27 -17.49 -6.65
C ALA A 384 18.34 -18.39 -5.84
N PHE A 385 17.16 -17.89 -5.51
CA PHE A 385 16.14 -18.67 -4.86
C PHE A 385 14.75 -18.16 -5.23
N TRP A 386 13.82 -19.09 -5.33
CA TRP A 386 12.41 -18.80 -5.48
C TRP A 386 11.78 -18.53 -4.12
N ILE A 387 10.81 -17.62 -4.09
CA ILE A 387 9.90 -17.44 -2.97
C ILE A 387 8.47 -17.64 -3.46
N ASP A 388 7.69 -18.49 -2.77
CA ASP A 388 6.25 -18.61 -3.00
C ASP A 388 5.55 -17.36 -2.40
N PRO A 389 4.92 -16.51 -3.22
CA PRO A 389 4.29 -15.28 -2.72
C PRO A 389 3.10 -15.53 -1.79
N ARG A 390 2.56 -16.76 -1.78
CA ARG A 390 1.42 -17.17 -0.94
C ARG A 390 1.83 -17.46 0.49
N THR A 391 3.03 -18.05 0.67
CA THR A 391 3.49 -18.60 1.94
C THR A 391 4.76 -17.94 2.47
N GLY A 392 5.55 -17.31 1.59
CA GLY A 392 6.89 -16.82 1.91
C GLY A 392 7.95 -17.93 1.96
N GLU A 393 7.59 -19.18 1.61
CA GLU A 393 8.51 -20.31 1.56
C GLU A 393 9.57 -20.11 0.48
N SER A 394 10.83 -20.39 0.84
CA SER A 394 11.99 -20.20 -0.05
C SER A 394 12.51 -21.52 -0.55
N LYS A 395 12.79 -21.61 -1.87
CA LYS A 395 13.39 -22.76 -2.55
C LYS A 395 14.67 -22.34 -3.25
N ALA A 396 15.81 -22.87 -2.81
CA ALA A 396 17.10 -22.59 -3.45
C ALA A 396 17.10 -23.08 -4.93
N VAL A 397 17.69 -22.26 -5.80
CA VAL A 397 17.93 -22.59 -7.21
C VAL A 397 19.40 -23.00 -7.42
N GLY A 398 20.33 -22.18 -6.93
CA GLY A 398 21.76 -22.41 -7.08
C GLY A 398 22.58 -21.14 -6.93
N SER A 399 23.85 -21.29 -7.29
CA SER A 399 24.82 -20.18 -7.31
C SER A 399 25.29 -19.96 -8.74
N PHE A 400 25.42 -18.69 -9.13
CA PHE A 400 25.70 -18.26 -10.49
C PHE A 400 26.80 -17.19 -10.49
N SER A 401 27.47 -17.01 -11.61
CA SER A 401 28.30 -15.82 -11.85
C SER A 401 27.40 -14.58 -12.00
N ASN A 402 27.92 -13.42 -11.63
CA ASN A 402 27.24 -12.15 -11.91
C ASN A 402 27.51 -11.62 -13.33
N SER A 403 27.83 -12.48 -14.28
CA SER A 403 28.11 -12.14 -15.69
C SER A 403 27.37 -13.07 -16.64
N GLY A 404 27.13 -12.60 -17.87
CA GLY A 404 26.42 -13.39 -18.89
C GLY A 404 24.90 -13.35 -18.72
N VAL A 405 24.27 -14.35 -19.30
CA VAL A 405 22.81 -14.53 -19.28
C VAL A 405 22.48 -15.91 -18.71
N GLU A 406 21.60 -15.96 -17.73
CA GLU A 406 21.14 -17.19 -17.09
C GLU A 406 19.64 -17.38 -17.31
N SER A 407 19.22 -18.61 -17.52
CA SER A 407 17.83 -18.98 -17.78
C SER A 407 17.19 -19.60 -16.56
N PHE A 408 15.94 -19.22 -16.29
CA PHE A 408 15.15 -19.68 -15.14
C PHE A 408 13.76 -20.09 -15.60
N SER A 409 13.17 -21.02 -14.86
CA SER A 409 11.76 -21.41 -15.00
C SER A 409 11.11 -21.42 -13.62
N SER A 410 9.90 -20.88 -13.54
CA SER A 410 9.14 -20.89 -12.28
C SER A 410 8.88 -22.30 -11.79
N PRO A 411 8.81 -22.54 -10.47
CA PRO A 411 8.50 -23.86 -9.91
C PRO A 411 7.15 -24.39 -10.38
N ASP A 412 7.07 -25.70 -10.58
CA ASP A 412 5.80 -26.35 -10.91
C ASP A 412 4.81 -26.25 -9.76
N GLY A 413 3.53 -26.08 -10.08
CA GLY A 413 2.43 -25.99 -9.12
C GLY A 413 2.26 -24.63 -8.43
N TRP A 414 3.10 -23.63 -8.78
CA TRP A 414 2.94 -22.27 -8.28
C TRP A 414 2.10 -21.42 -9.25
N GLU A 415 1.15 -20.67 -8.72
CA GLU A 415 0.28 -19.79 -9.52
C GLU A 415 1.05 -18.55 -10.03
N ASP A 416 1.90 -18.02 -9.18
CA ASP A 416 2.82 -16.91 -9.38
C ASP A 416 4.11 -17.22 -8.63
N ALA A 417 5.19 -16.51 -8.93
CA ALA A 417 6.50 -16.79 -8.34
C ALA A 417 7.37 -15.54 -8.24
N LEU A 418 8.18 -15.47 -7.19
CA LEU A 418 9.18 -14.41 -7.02
C LEU A 418 10.57 -15.03 -7.03
N LEU A 419 11.42 -14.65 -8.01
CA LEU A 419 12.83 -14.97 -8.01
C LEU A 419 13.62 -13.84 -7.34
N ILE A 420 14.49 -14.21 -6.42
CA ILE A 420 15.45 -13.30 -5.79
C ILE A 420 16.87 -13.72 -6.18
N LEU A 421 17.65 -12.74 -6.58
CA LEU A 421 19.10 -12.89 -6.78
C LEU A 421 19.82 -11.92 -5.86
N GLU A 422 20.78 -12.42 -5.09
CA GLU A 422 21.58 -11.60 -4.17
C GLU A 422 23.00 -12.15 -4.03
N PRO A 423 24.00 -11.28 -3.67
CA PRO A 423 25.37 -11.71 -3.53
C PRO A 423 25.53 -12.85 -2.53
N MET A 424 26.42 -13.76 -2.81
CA MET A 424 26.92 -14.70 -1.81
C MET A 424 27.76 -13.92 -0.79
N ARG A 425 27.48 -14.12 0.49
CA ARG A 425 28.25 -13.55 1.59
C ARG A 425 29.56 -14.30 1.76
#